data_dd6224c57ae16a72e10844d3351e803c
#
_entry.id   dd6224c57ae16a72e10844d3351e803c
#
_cell.length_a   1.000
_cell.length_b   1.000
_cell.length_c   1.000
_cell.angle_alpha   90.00
_cell.angle_beta   90.00
_cell.angle_gamma   90.00
#
_symmetry.space_group_name_H-M   'P 1'
#
loop_
_entity.id
_entity.type
_entity.pdbx_description
1 polymer ?
#
loop_
_entity_poly.entity_id
_entity_poly.type
_entity_poly.pdbx_seq_one_letter_code
_entity_poly.pdbx_strand_id
1 'polypeptide(L)'
;MLERFTWFKQSAYCYRGDGVTIYIDPWGIPKEDVADVVFITHAHFDHYNPDLEKVRGPKTRIVAPADVARELSGDVTPVKPGQKLHVGGVAVETVPAYNIHPQRLQMHPESNQWVGYILSLAGHRYYHAGDTDHLPELEQVKTEVAFLPIGGTYTMDVPEAVALVRKMSPQLAVPMHYGYVVGTVDDANRFAKAAHPVQVQMLKPVEAFPPEPVDE
;
A
#
# COMPACT_ATOMS: atom_id res chain seq x y z
N MET A 1 -4.92 16.36 -3.79
CA MET A 1 -3.94 15.26 -3.94
C MET A 1 -4.60 13.88 -3.99
N LEU A 2 -5.67 13.62 -3.24
CA LEU A 2 -6.30 12.29 -3.16
C LEU A 2 -7.54 12.12 -4.03
N GLU A 3 -7.99 13.12 -4.74
CA GLU A 3 -9.21 13.15 -5.53
C GLU A 3 -9.22 12.11 -6.67
N ARG A 4 -8.03 11.62 -7.03
CA ARG A 4 -7.80 10.62 -8.08
C ARG A 4 -7.62 9.21 -7.54
N PHE A 5 -7.65 9.05 -6.20
CA PHE A 5 -7.51 7.76 -5.54
C PHE A 5 -8.86 7.20 -5.10
N THR A 6 -9.03 5.91 -5.31
CA THR A 6 -10.14 5.11 -4.78
C THR A 6 -9.55 4.05 -3.87
N TRP A 7 -10.08 3.91 -2.67
CA TRP A 7 -9.73 2.86 -1.71
C TRP A 7 -10.76 1.73 -1.77
N PHE A 8 -10.31 0.49 -1.89
CA PHE A 8 -11.18 -0.69 -1.87
C PHE A 8 -11.16 -1.35 -0.49
N LYS A 9 -10.21 -2.26 -0.25
CA LYS A 9 -10.02 -2.95 1.04
C LYS A 9 -8.56 -2.88 1.46
N GLN A 10 -8.30 -2.98 2.75
CA GLN A 10 -6.96 -3.06 3.34
C GLN A 10 -5.98 -2.05 2.70
N SER A 11 -5.10 -2.53 1.84
CA SER A 11 -4.09 -1.74 1.14
C SER A 11 -4.39 -1.56 -0.36
N ALA A 12 -5.60 -1.91 -0.82
CA ALA A 12 -5.99 -1.89 -2.22
C ALA A 12 -6.41 -0.50 -2.69
N TYR A 13 -5.65 0.09 -3.60
CA TYR A 13 -5.94 1.42 -4.16
C TYR A 13 -5.95 1.41 -5.68
N CYS A 14 -6.79 2.28 -6.25
CA CYS A 14 -6.73 2.65 -7.65
C CYS A 14 -6.44 4.16 -7.78
N TYR A 15 -5.52 4.52 -8.64
CA TYR A 15 -5.30 5.87 -9.12
C TYR A 15 -5.78 6.01 -10.56
N ARG A 16 -6.51 7.12 -10.84
CA ARG A 16 -6.94 7.48 -12.20
C ARG A 16 -6.58 8.93 -12.48
N GLY A 17 -5.66 9.14 -13.40
CA GLY A 17 -5.24 10.49 -13.76
C GLY A 17 -4.18 10.48 -14.85
N ASP A 18 -4.01 11.60 -15.51
CA ASP A 18 -3.00 11.82 -16.55
C ASP A 18 -3.00 10.76 -17.68
N GLY A 19 -4.19 10.19 -17.97
CA GLY A 19 -4.37 9.16 -18.98
C GLY A 19 -3.90 7.77 -18.56
N VAL A 20 -3.63 7.53 -17.24
CA VAL A 20 -3.21 6.24 -16.73
C VAL A 20 -4.15 5.76 -15.61
N THR A 21 -4.44 4.46 -15.63
CA THR A 21 -5.13 3.73 -14.56
C THR A 21 -4.15 2.79 -13.87
N ILE A 22 -3.95 2.99 -12.57
CA ILE A 22 -2.99 2.22 -11.76
C ILE A 22 -3.75 1.54 -10.63
N TYR A 23 -3.48 0.26 -10.41
CA TYR A 23 -3.90 -0.45 -9.22
C TYR A 23 -2.69 -0.82 -8.37
N ILE A 24 -2.85 -0.76 -7.05
CA ILE A 24 -1.88 -1.23 -6.06
C ILE A 24 -2.60 -2.25 -5.20
N ASP A 25 -2.05 -3.46 -5.09
CA ASP A 25 -2.57 -4.57 -4.28
C ASP A 25 -4.09 -4.80 -4.48
N PRO A 26 -4.57 -5.08 -5.71
CA PRO A 26 -6.00 -5.12 -6.03
C PRO A 26 -6.72 -6.21 -5.23
N TRP A 27 -7.53 -5.81 -4.26
CA TRP A 27 -8.40 -6.66 -3.46
C TRP A 27 -9.75 -5.99 -3.18
N GLY A 28 -10.83 -6.76 -3.22
CA GLY A 28 -12.19 -6.23 -3.07
C GLY A 28 -12.66 -5.43 -4.29
N ILE A 29 -12.17 -5.78 -5.47
CA ILE A 29 -12.55 -5.12 -6.73
C ILE A 29 -13.96 -5.58 -7.13
N PRO A 30 -14.96 -4.67 -7.15
CA PRO A 30 -16.37 -5.07 -7.32
C PRO A 30 -16.73 -5.45 -8.76
N LYS A 31 -15.99 -4.97 -9.74
CA LYS A 31 -16.25 -5.23 -11.17
C LYS A 31 -14.95 -5.15 -11.98
N GLU A 32 -14.96 -5.75 -13.16
CA GLU A 32 -13.86 -5.65 -14.12
C GLU A 32 -13.56 -4.19 -14.50
N ASP A 33 -12.26 -3.89 -14.57
CA ASP A 33 -11.75 -2.57 -14.87
C ASP A 33 -10.26 -2.63 -15.25
N VAL A 34 -9.95 -2.45 -16.51
CA VAL A 34 -8.59 -2.69 -17.05
C VAL A 34 -7.62 -1.60 -16.61
N ALA A 35 -6.56 -2.03 -15.94
CA ALA A 35 -5.42 -1.20 -15.54
C ALA A 35 -4.39 -1.08 -16.67
N ASP A 36 -3.70 0.06 -16.72
CA ASP A 36 -2.46 0.22 -17.48
C ASP A 36 -1.27 -0.39 -16.73
N VAL A 37 -1.24 -0.19 -15.40
CA VAL A 37 -0.19 -0.74 -14.53
C VAL A 37 -0.80 -1.29 -13.23
N VAL A 38 -0.31 -2.44 -12.80
CA VAL A 38 -0.61 -3.02 -11.47
C VAL A 38 0.70 -3.15 -10.69
N PHE A 39 0.71 -2.66 -9.47
CA PHE A 39 1.79 -2.83 -8.50
C PHE A 39 1.34 -3.82 -7.43
N ILE A 40 2.14 -4.85 -7.18
CA ILE A 40 1.95 -5.81 -6.09
C ILE A 40 3.10 -5.64 -5.09
N THR A 41 2.78 -5.40 -3.83
CA THR A 41 3.80 -5.17 -2.80
C THR A 41 4.42 -6.48 -2.31
N HIS A 42 3.60 -7.54 -2.15
CA HIS A 42 4.02 -8.84 -1.65
C HIS A 42 2.98 -9.95 -1.90
N ALA A 43 3.31 -11.18 -1.49
CA ALA A 43 2.57 -12.39 -1.87
C ALA A 43 1.36 -12.75 -0.99
N HIS A 44 1.05 -12.00 0.08
CA HIS A 44 -0.11 -12.33 0.92
C HIS A 44 -1.44 -12.13 0.19
N PHE A 45 -2.46 -12.91 0.58
CA PHE A 45 -3.74 -12.99 -0.12
C PHE A 45 -4.49 -11.64 -0.22
N ASP A 46 -4.39 -10.78 0.76
CA ASP A 46 -5.03 -9.47 0.76
C ASP A 46 -4.30 -8.41 -0.11
N HIS A 47 -3.19 -8.81 -0.77
CA HIS A 47 -2.41 -8.01 -1.71
C HIS A 47 -2.27 -8.69 -3.09
N TYR A 48 -2.08 -10.02 -3.12
CA TYR A 48 -1.98 -10.82 -4.32
C TYR A 48 -3.01 -11.95 -4.31
N ASN A 49 -4.07 -11.82 -5.11
CA ASN A 49 -5.24 -12.68 -5.13
C ASN A 49 -5.95 -12.66 -6.49
N PRO A 50 -7.03 -13.46 -6.71
CA PRO A 50 -7.75 -13.53 -7.97
C PRO A 50 -8.35 -12.22 -8.49
N ASP A 51 -8.52 -11.19 -7.66
CA ASP A 51 -9.00 -9.89 -8.12
C ASP A 51 -8.04 -9.19 -9.09
N LEU A 52 -6.75 -9.62 -9.11
CA LEU A 52 -5.80 -9.19 -10.12
C LEU A 52 -6.34 -9.43 -11.55
N GLU A 53 -7.01 -10.54 -11.79
CA GLU A 53 -7.55 -10.85 -13.11
C GLU A 53 -8.71 -9.93 -13.52
N LYS A 54 -9.40 -9.31 -12.57
CA LYS A 54 -10.46 -8.32 -12.85
C LYS A 54 -9.89 -6.99 -13.38
N VAL A 55 -8.64 -6.70 -13.07
CA VAL A 55 -7.99 -5.45 -13.48
C VAL A 55 -6.92 -5.67 -14.56
N ARG A 56 -6.64 -6.92 -14.89
CA ARG A 56 -5.63 -7.29 -15.86
C ARG A 56 -6.20 -7.36 -17.27
N GLY A 57 -5.65 -6.59 -18.20
CA GLY A 57 -5.93 -6.67 -19.62
C GLY A 57 -4.71 -7.08 -20.46
N PRO A 58 -4.85 -7.26 -21.77
CA PRO A 58 -3.76 -7.72 -22.65
C PRO A 58 -2.52 -6.81 -22.68
N LYS A 59 -2.66 -5.55 -22.26
CA LYS A 59 -1.58 -4.55 -22.27
C LYS A 59 -1.20 -4.09 -20.85
N THR A 60 -1.82 -4.66 -19.82
CA THR A 60 -1.51 -4.33 -18.43
C THR A 60 -0.09 -4.77 -18.10
N ARG A 61 0.69 -3.85 -17.55
CA ARG A 61 2.01 -4.11 -16.99
C ARG A 61 1.90 -4.39 -15.51
N ILE A 62 2.58 -5.43 -15.05
CA ILE A 62 2.59 -5.80 -13.64
C ILE A 62 4.00 -5.61 -13.09
N VAL A 63 4.10 -4.96 -11.95
CA VAL A 63 5.35 -4.77 -11.21
C VAL A 63 5.18 -5.45 -9.86
N ALA A 64 6.03 -6.42 -9.56
CA ALA A 64 5.88 -7.26 -8.36
C ALA A 64 7.24 -7.77 -7.86
N PRO A 65 7.37 -8.16 -6.58
CA PRO A 65 8.53 -8.89 -6.07
C PRO A 65 8.74 -10.20 -6.83
N ALA A 66 9.97 -10.72 -6.76
CA ALA A 66 10.40 -11.85 -7.59
C ALA A 66 9.61 -13.15 -7.34
N ASP A 67 9.12 -13.37 -6.13
CA ASP A 67 8.28 -14.52 -5.77
C ASP A 67 6.91 -14.46 -6.46
N VAL A 68 6.21 -13.32 -6.41
CA VAL A 68 4.96 -13.07 -7.12
C VAL A 68 5.18 -13.08 -8.64
N ALA A 69 6.21 -12.38 -9.12
CA ALA A 69 6.48 -12.26 -10.55
C ALA A 69 6.69 -13.61 -11.25
N ARG A 70 7.24 -14.60 -10.55
CA ARG A 70 7.45 -15.96 -11.10
C ARG A 70 6.15 -16.75 -11.31
N GLU A 71 5.10 -16.40 -10.62
CA GLU A 71 3.77 -17.04 -10.76
C GLU A 71 2.94 -16.42 -11.87
N LEU A 72 3.34 -15.26 -12.37
CA LEU A 72 2.60 -14.49 -13.35
C LEU A 72 3.16 -14.67 -14.76
N SER A 73 2.30 -14.47 -15.75
CA SER A 73 2.66 -14.45 -17.18
C SER A 73 2.38 -13.06 -17.78
N GLY A 74 2.89 -12.78 -18.97
CA GLY A 74 2.67 -11.51 -19.69
C GLY A 74 3.75 -10.46 -19.41
N ASP A 75 3.38 -9.18 -19.43
CA ASP A 75 4.32 -8.06 -19.20
C ASP A 75 4.52 -7.84 -17.68
N VAL A 76 5.41 -8.65 -17.10
CA VAL A 76 5.71 -8.63 -15.66
C VAL A 76 7.15 -8.20 -15.43
N THR A 77 7.33 -7.15 -14.62
CA THR A 77 8.63 -6.62 -14.21
C THR A 77 8.92 -7.01 -12.77
N PRO A 78 9.86 -7.94 -12.51
CA PRO A 78 10.26 -8.27 -11.16
C PRO A 78 11.07 -7.13 -10.52
N VAL A 79 10.78 -6.84 -9.25
CA VAL A 79 11.47 -5.79 -8.49
C VAL A 79 11.94 -6.27 -7.12
N LYS A 80 12.86 -5.51 -6.53
CA LYS A 80 13.36 -5.63 -5.16
C LYS A 80 13.58 -4.23 -4.57
N PRO A 81 13.82 -4.09 -3.27
CA PRO A 81 14.10 -2.81 -2.64
C PRO A 81 15.25 -2.03 -3.30
N GLY A 82 15.13 -0.69 -3.32
CA GLY A 82 16.18 0.23 -3.78
C GLY A 82 16.26 0.42 -5.30
N GLN A 83 15.31 -0.04 -6.08
CA GLN A 83 15.28 0.15 -7.52
C GLN A 83 14.54 1.42 -7.94
N LYS A 84 14.96 1.97 -9.09
CA LYS A 84 14.26 3.07 -9.80
C LYS A 84 13.95 2.62 -11.21
N LEU A 85 12.71 2.77 -11.64
CA LEU A 85 12.25 2.32 -12.95
C LEU A 85 11.16 3.26 -13.49
N HIS A 86 10.83 3.10 -14.78
CA HIS A 86 9.68 3.74 -15.40
C HIS A 86 8.77 2.67 -16.01
N VAL A 87 7.51 2.66 -15.62
CA VAL A 87 6.51 1.71 -16.12
C VAL A 87 5.22 2.44 -16.47
N GLY A 88 4.72 2.26 -17.70
CA GLY A 88 3.47 2.91 -18.12
C GLY A 88 3.50 4.45 -18.07
N GLY A 89 4.68 5.06 -18.24
CA GLY A 89 4.84 6.52 -18.10
C GLY A 89 5.01 7.01 -16.67
N VAL A 90 5.00 6.12 -15.68
CA VAL A 90 5.13 6.44 -14.25
C VAL A 90 6.56 6.21 -13.78
N ALA A 91 7.17 7.20 -13.14
CA ALA A 91 8.44 7.02 -12.45
C ALA A 91 8.17 6.37 -11.08
N VAL A 92 8.91 5.30 -10.78
CA VAL A 92 8.71 4.42 -9.64
C VAL A 92 10.03 4.23 -8.90
N GLU A 93 9.98 4.31 -7.57
CA GLU A 93 11.07 3.87 -6.69
C GLU A 93 10.53 2.79 -5.76
N THR A 94 11.31 1.75 -5.51
CA THR A 94 10.97 0.70 -4.54
C THR A 94 11.75 0.90 -3.25
N VAL A 95 11.08 0.72 -2.13
CA VAL A 95 11.68 0.74 -0.78
C VAL A 95 11.40 -0.57 -0.07
N PRO A 96 12.18 -0.97 0.94
CA PRO A 96 11.93 -2.21 1.65
C PRO A 96 10.61 -2.18 2.42
N ALA A 97 9.97 -3.36 2.53
CA ALA A 97 8.80 -3.59 3.36
C ALA A 97 8.98 -4.93 4.07
N TYR A 98 9.25 -4.90 5.39
CA TYR A 98 9.47 -6.10 6.20
C TYR A 98 9.21 -5.85 7.69
N ASN A 99 9.17 -6.91 8.48
CA ASN A 99 8.98 -6.82 9.92
C ASN A 99 10.31 -6.94 10.67
N ILE A 100 10.45 -6.13 11.73
CA ILE A 100 11.54 -6.18 12.69
C ILE A 100 11.06 -6.49 14.12
N HIS A 101 9.75 -6.36 14.38
CA HIS A 101 9.19 -6.62 15.69
C HIS A 101 9.21 -8.15 15.99
N PRO A 102 9.73 -8.60 17.15
CA PRO A 102 9.94 -10.03 17.44
C PRO A 102 8.71 -10.93 17.26
N GLN A 103 7.51 -10.42 17.52
CA GLN A 103 6.27 -11.21 17.46
C GLN A 103 5.75 -11.40 16.03
N ARG A 104 6.27 -10.65 15.05
CA ARG A 104 5.77 -10.70 13.65
C ARG A 104 6.85 -10.88 12.58
N LEU A 105 8.09 -11.18 12.98
CA LEU A 105 9.23 -11.40 12.06
C LEU A 105 8.94 -12.38 10.92
N GLN A 106 8.11 -13.39 11.17
CA GLN A 106 7.79 -14.42 10.18
C GLN A 106 6.69 -14.00 9.20
N MET A 107 5.99 -12.90 9.46
CA MET A 107 4.91 -12.45 8.58
C MET A 107 5.47 -11.80 7.32
N HIS A 108 6.44 -10.88 7.47
CA HIS A 108 7.11 -10.21 6.36
C HIS A 108 8.64 -10.28 6.56
N PRO A 109 9.28 -11.45 6.30
CA PRO A 109 10.72 -11.59 6.47
C PRO A 109 11.48 -10.71 5.47
N GLU A 110 12.56 -10.05 5.91
CA GLU A 110 13.43 -9.23 5.06
C GLU A 110 13.97 -10.02 3.85
N SER A 111 14.22 -11.34 4.04
CA SER A 111 14.69 -12.24 2.98
C SER A 111 13.78 -12.34 1.75
N ASN A 112 12.48 -12.03 1.90
CA ASN A 112 11.53 -12.05 0.78
C ASN A 112 11.74 -10.86 -0.18
N GLN A 113 12.45 -9.82 0.26
CA GLN A 113 12.71 -8.61 -0.52
C GLN A 113 11.43 -7.95 -1.05
N TRP A 114 10.38 -8.00 -0.27
CA TRP A 114 9.12 -7.34 -0.54
C TRP A 114 9.24 -5.81 -0.46
N VAL A 115 8.33 -5.09 -1.10
CA VAL A 115 8.53 -3.67 -1.38
C VAL A 115 7.31 -2.80 -1.06
N GLY A 116 7.58 -1.58 -0.62
CA GLY A 116 6.70 -0.45 -0.82
C GLY A 116 7.07 0.29 -2.11
N TYR A 117 6.16 1.10 -2.62
CA TYR A 117 6.33 1.87 -3.85
C TYR A 117 6.24 3.36 -3.61
N ILE A 118 7.14 4.13 -4.22
CA ILE A 118 7.01 5.58 -4.36
C ILE A 118 6.71 5.86 -5.82
N LEU A 119 5.50 6.37 -6.09
CA LEU A 119 5.02 6.68 -7.42
C LEU A 119 5.01 8.19 -7.65
N SER A 120 5.58 8.65 -8.77
CA SER A 120 5.49 10.05 -9.18
C SER A 120 4.30 10.23 -10.12
N LEU A 121 3.23 10.87 -9.64
CA LEU A 121 1.94 11.02 -10.32
C LEU A 121 1.48 12.48 -10.22
N ALA A 122 1.07 13.09 -11.33
CA ALA A 122 0.57 14.47 -11.35
C ALA A 122 1.51 15.50 -10.66
N GLY A 123 2.82 15.30 -10.74
CA GLY A 123 3.81 16.19 -10.12
C GLY A 123 4.00 16.00 -8.61
N HIS A 124 3.38 14.99 -8.01
CA HIS A 124 3.52 14.62 -6.59
C HIS A 124 4.11 13.22 -6.43
N ARG A 125 4.71 12.97 -5.28
CA ARG A 125 5.23 11.67 -4.88
C ARG A 125 4.29 11.03 -3.87
N TYR A 126 3.86 9.81 -4.17
CA TYR A 126 2.96 9.01 -3.34
C TYR A 126 3.69 7.75 -2.88
N TYR A 127 3.84 7.60 -1.59
CA TYR A 127 4.43 6.41 -0.99
C TYR A 127 3.34 5.47 -0.50
N HIS A 128 3.29 4.27 -1.06
CA HIS A 128 2.48 3.16 -0.56
C HIS A 128 3.40 2.17 0.13
N ALA A 129 3.27 2.04 1.45
CA ALA A 129 4.23 1.32 2.26
C ALA A 129 4.22 -0.20 2.02
N GLY A 130 3.11 -0.78 1.54
CA GLY A 130 2.86 -2.21 1.68
C GLY A 130 2.75 -2.59 3.15
N ASP A 131 3.02 -3.83 3.46
CA ASP A 131 3.02 -4.33 4.83
C ASP A 131 4.43 -4.28 5.42
N THR A 132 4.61 -3.45 6.43
CA THR A 132 5.92 -3.19 7.02
C THR A 132 5.82 -2.76 8.47
N ASP A 133 6.92 -2.89 9.19
CA ASP A 133 7.16 -2.21 10.44
C ASP A 133 7.76 -0.82 10.21
N HIS A 134 7.95 -0.06 11.29
CA HIS A 134 8.71 1.19 11.29
C HIS A 134 10.21 0.90 11.13
N LEU A 135 10.68 0.89 9.90
CA LEU A 135 12.09 0.68 9.58
C LEU A 135 12.85 2.03 9.59
N PRO A 136 14.10 2.08 10.10
CA PRO A 136 14.89 3.31 10.11
C PRO A 136 15.10 3.92 8.71
N GLU A 137 15.24 3.11 7.67
CA GLU A 137 15.40 3.56 6.28
C GLU A 137 14.15 4.26 5.74
N LEU A 138 12.95 3.91 6.22
CA LEU A 138 11.70 4.55 5.82
C LEU A 138 11.56 5.98 6.35
N GLU A 139 12.25 6.33 7.43
CA GLU A 139 12.30 7.70 7.95
C GLU A 139 12.89 8.70 6.93
N GLN A 140 13.70 8.21 5.99
CA GLN A 140 14.35 9.03 4.96
C GLN A 140 13.54 9.15 3.66
N VAL A 141 12.42 8.43 3.54
CA VAL A 141 11.55 8.49 2.35
C VAL A 141 11.02 9.92 2.17
N LYS A 142 11.24 10.48 0.99
CA LYS A 142 10.72 11.80 0.62
C LYS A 142 9.48 11.62 -0.24
N THR A 143 8.35 12.04 0.31
CA THR A 143 7.04 11.93 -0.33
C THR A 143 6.12 13.05 0.15
N GLU A 144 5.18 13.47 -0.68
CA GLU A 144 4.13 14.39 -0.29
C GLU A 144 2.98 13.65 0.39
N VAL A 145 2.67 12.43 -0.06
CA VAL A 145 1.58 11.62 0.49
C VAL A 145 2.12 10.26 0.90
N ALA A 146 1.82 9.81 2.13
CA ALA A 146 2.21 8.51 2.63
C ALA A 146 0.97 7.67 3.01
N PHE A 147 0.78 6.52 2.35
CA PHE A 147 -0.18 5.49 2.73
C PHE A 147 0.52 4.50 3.65
N LEU A 148 0.09 4.44 4.91
CA LEU A 148 0.78 3.69 5.98
C LEU A 148 -0.16 2.67 6.63
N PRO A 149 0.27 1.40 6.80
CA PRO A 149 -0.49 0.41 7.55
C PRO A 149 -0.53 0.77 9.03
N ILE A 150 -1.68 0.55 9.68
CA ILE A 150 -1.90 0.86 11.10
C ILE A 150 -2.56 -0.30 11.88
N GLY A 151 -2.75 -1.46 11.25
CA GLY A 151 -3.54 -2.56 11.79
C GLY A 151 -2.92 -3.32 12.96
N GLY A 152 -1.62 -3.21 13.20
CA GLY A 152 -0.92 -3.67 14.39
C GLY A 152 -0.53 -5.14 14.44
N THR A 153 -1.37 -6.06 14.01
CA THR A 153 -1.10 -7.51 14.17
C THR A 153 0.03 -8.01 13.29
N TYR A 154 0.05 -7.59 12.03
CA TYR A 154 1.03 -8.02 11.02
C TYR A 154 1.96 -6.90 10.59
N THR A 155 1.58 -5.66 10.86
CA THR A 155 2.25 -4.43 10.43
C THR A 155 2.42 -3.49 11.61
N MET A 156 2.84 -2.26 11.35
CA MET A 156 2.85 -1.20 12.36
C MET A 156 1.51 -1.08 13.08
N ASP A 157 1.57 -0.90 14.39
CA ASP A 157 0.44 -0.39 15.16
C ASP A 157 0.35 1.15 15.06
N VAL A 158 -0.67 1.73 15.68
CA VAL A 158 -0.87 3.19 15.67
C VAL A 158 0.32 3.95 16.25
N PRO A 159 0.90 3.62 17.42
CA PRO A 159 2.11 4.24 17.93
C PRO A 159 3.31 4.19 16.98
N GLU A 160 3.57 3.04 16.37
CA GLU A 160 4.68 2.85 15.42
C GLU A 160 4.47 3.68 14.15
N ALA A 161 3.26 3.65 13.58
CA ALA A 161 2.92 4.44 12.40
C ALA A 161 2.99 5.95 12.67
N VAL A 162 2.59 6.39 13.86
CA VAL A 162 2.75 7.79 14.31
C VAL A 162 4.22 8.18 14.42
N ALA A 163 5.05 7.30 14.98
CA ALA A 163 6.49 7.55 15.09
C ALA A 163 7.13 7.70 13.71
N LEU A 164 6.82 6.80 12.76
CA LEU A 164 7.33 6.86 11.39
C LEU A 164 6.86 8.12 10.67
N VAL A 165 5.55 8.41 10.67
CA VAL A 165 5.01 9.55 9.91
C VAL A 165 5.55 10.88 10.39
N ARG A 166 5.81 11.04 11.69
CA ARG A 166 6.44 12.24 12.25
C ARG A 166 7.89 12.41 11.81
N LYS A 167 8.64 11.33 11.65
CA LYS A 167 10.02 11.33 11.15
C LYS A 167 10.07 11.62 9.65
N MET A 168 9.23 10.94 8.89
CA MET A 168 9.10 11.12 7.44
C MET A 168 8.61 12.53 7.08
N SER A 169 7.69 13.08 7.87
CA SER A 169 7.09 14.41 7.71
C SER A 169 6.49 14.65 6.31
N PRO A 170 5.60 13.79 5.79
CA PRO A 170 4.89 14.07 4.54
C PRO A 170 3.90 15.23 4.73
N GLN A 171 3.41 15.80 3.63
CA GLN A 171 2.33 16.79 3.70
C GLN A 171 1.02 16.17 4.16
N LEU A 172 0.78 14.91 3.75
CA LEU A 172 -0.45 14.18 4.03
C LEU A 172 -0.16 12.70 4.30
N ALA A 173 -0.76 12.15 5.35
CA ALA A 173 -0.77 10.72 5.63
C ALA A 173 -2.16 10.12 5.43
N VAL A 174 -2.20 8.90 4.92
CA VAL A 174 -3.42 8.13 4.69
C VAL A 174 -3.26 6.80 5.43
N PRO A 175 -4.04 6.53 6.48
CA PRO A 175 -4.03 5.23 7.12
C PRO A 175 -4.64 4.18 6.21
N MET A 176 -4.06 2.99 6.20
CA MET A 176 -4.53 1.81 5.47
C MET A 176 -4.34 0.54 6.30
N HIS A 177 -4.72 -0.61 5.75
CA HIS A 177 -4.57 -1.93 6.37
C HIS A 177 -5.29 -2.01 7.72
N TYR A 178 -6.56 -1.58 7.76
CA TYR A 178 -7.43 -1.63 8.94
C TYR A 178 -8.89 -1.85 8.54
N GLY A 179 -9.68 -2.34 9.49
CA GLY A 179 -11.13 -2.42 9.39
C GLY A 179 -11.70 -3.64 8.64
N TYR A 180 -10.86 -4.51 8.07
CA TYR A 180 -11.28 -5.74 7.37
C TYR A 180 -10.67 -7.00 7.96
N VAL A 181 -9.36 -7.15 7.89
CA VAL A 181 -8.65 -8.32 8.45
C VAL A 181 -8.16 -8.03 9.86
N VAL A 182 -7.59 -6.86 10.06
CA VAL A 182 -7.01 -6.39 11.33
C VAL A 182 -7.29 -4.90 11.52
N GLY A 183 -7.08 -4.42 12.74
CA GLY A 183 -7.29 -3.02 13.09
C GLY A 183 -8.77 -2.61 13.03
N THR A 184 -9.05 -1.41 13.48
CA THR A 184 -10.41 -0.86 13.58
C THR A 184 -10.49 0.55 13.01
N VAL A 185 -11.69 1.04 12.80
CA VAL A 185 -11.92 2.46 12.44
C VAL A 185 -11.45 3.39 13.56
N ASP A 186 -11.53 2.94 14.83
CA ASP A 186 -11.03 3.72 15.95
C ASP A 186 -9.48 3.85 15.92
N ASP A 187 -8.77 2.84 15.42
CA ASP A 187 -7.32 2.94 15.19
C ASP A 187 -6.99 4.07 14.21
N ALA A 188 -7.77 4.20 13.13
CA ALA A 188 -7.59 5.30 12.19
C ALA A 188 -7.87 6.67 12.81
N ASN A 189 -8.90 6.76 13.67
CA ASN A 189 -9.20 7.99 14.42
C ASN A 189 -8.07 8.34 15.40
N ARG A 190 -7.53 7.35 16.11
CA ARG A 190 -6.39 7.51 17.01
C ARG A 190 -5.12 7.95 16.26
N PHE A 191 -4.84 7.32 15.12
CA PHE A 191 -3.74 7.73 14.25
C PHE A 191 -3.89 9.17 13.78
N ALA A 192 -5.07 9.56 13.27
CA ALA A 192 -5.33 10.91 12.79
C ALA A 192 -5.10 11.97 13.88
N LYS A 193 -5.56 11.69 15.10
CA LYS A 193 -5.33 12.57 16.25
C LYS A 193 -3.88 12.67 16.67
N ALA A 194 -3.17 11.52 16.68
CA ALA A 194 -1.80 11.44 17.21
C ALA A 194 -0.73 11.88 16.19
N ALA A 195 -0.99 11.81 14.88
CA ALA A 195 0.00 12.14 13.85
C ALA A 195 0.35 13.64 13.78
N HIS A 196 -0.42 14.53 14.43
CA HIS A 196 -0.14 15.97 14.42
C HIS A 196 1.37 16.26 14.68
N PRO A 197 2.02 17.19 13.91
CA PRO A 197 1.45 18.17 12.98
C PRO A 197 1.21 17.67 11.54
N VAL A 198 1.50 16.41 11.20
CA VAL A 198 1.20 15.87 9.87
C VAL A 198 -0.31 15.80 9.68
N GLN A 199 -0.79 16.28 8.54
CA GLN A 199 -2.20 16.16 8.19
C GLN A 199 -2.56 14.70 7.89
N VAL A 200 -3.72 14.25 8.32
CA VAL A 200 -4.23 12.91 8.02
C VAL A 200 -5.57 13.00 7.31
N GLN A 201 -5.71 12.25 6.22
CA GLN A 201 -6.99 12.10 5.52
C GLN A 201 -7.36 10.62 5.45
N MET A 202 -8.45 10.26 6.07
CA MET A 202 -9.06 8.94 5.92
C MET A 202 -9.89 8.93 4.65
N LEU A 203 -9.60 7.98 3.75
CA LEU A 203 -10.44 7.73 2.58
C LEU A 203 -11.62 6.85 2.98
N LYS A 204 -12.75 7.06 2.31
CA LYS A 204 -13.90 6.15 2.47
C LYS A 204 -13.72 4.98 1.51
N PRO A 205 -13.74 3.74 2.00
CA PRO A 205 -13.62 2.58 1.12
C PRO A 205 -14.87 2.39 0.25
N VAL A 206 -14.69 1.72 -0.89
CA VAL A 206 -15.80 1.36 -1.80
C VAL A 206 -16.73 0.37 -1.14
N GLU A 207 -16.19 -0.67 -0.51
CA GLU A 207 -16.96 -1.62 0.30
C GLU A 207 -16.96 -1.15 1.75
N ALA A 208 -18.13 -1.11 2.36
CA ALA A 208 -18.24 -0.77 3.77
C ALA A 208 -17.49 -1.75 4.67
N PHE A 209 -16.97 -1.27 5.77
CA PHE A 209 -16.35 -2.14 6.78
C PHE A 209 -17.38 -3.18 7.27
N PRO A 210 -16.94 -4.42 7.55
CA PRO A 210 -17.79 -5.40 8.21
C PRO A 210 -18.23 -4.85 9.58
N PRO A 211 -19.42 -5.23 10.07
CA PRO A 211 -19.83 -4.86 11.42
C PRO A 211 -18.79 -5.35 12.44
N GLU A 212 -18.49 -4.51 13.43
CA GLU A 212 -17.64 -4.95 14.53
C GLU A 212 -18.25 -6.18 15.22
N PRO A 213 -17.42 -7.15 15.66
CA PRO A 213 -17.92 -8.28 16.44
C PRO A 213 -18.67 -7.72 17.65
N VAL A 214 -19.92 -8.13 17.81
CA VAL A 214 -20.66 -7.82 19.05
C VAL A 214 -20.11 -8.77 20.09
N ASP A 215 -19.47 -8.24 21.14
CA ASP A 215 -19.10 -9.03 22.31
C ASP A 215 -20.38 -9.64 22.91
N GLU A 216 -20.52 -10.98 22.82
CA GLU A 216 -21.58 -11.74 23.50
C GLU A 216 -21.26 -11.95 24.98
#